data_4a5c11c5343b83de92e5d27724b9dac6
#
_entry.id   4a5c11c5343b83de92e5d27724b9dac6
#
_cell.length_a   1.000
_cell.length_b   1.000
_cell.length_c   1.000
_cell.angle_alpha   90.00
_cell.angle_beta   90.00
_cell.angle_gamma   90.00
#
_symmetry.space_group_name_H-M   'P 1'
#
loop_
_entity.id
_entity.type
_entity.pdbx_description
1 polymer ?
#
loop_
_entity_poly.entity_id
_entity_poly.type
_entity_poly.pdbx_seq_one_letter_code
_entity_poly.pdbx_strand_id
1 'polypeptide(L)'
;KLEIKIIDRTVLILDIFARRAKTKEAMLQVELAQSEYMLPRVVGMYKSLSRQKSGTGSKGPGEQQLELDRRILRDKISAFKKELKELVKVRRTQRNKRTTSLTKTVALAGYTNAGKSSLMNSIIRLSNNEDKTETYSEGMLFATLETKTRKIILGNQMDFLLTDTVGFIRKLPHNLVEAFKSTLEEITEASLILHVIDVSNPLYEQQIQTVEEVLLEIGVKDIPILYVFNKVDLLETQPVISRDNSIMVSAKQNLNIDKLVSLIDKLLYKIIKVKMLIPYNQGEIYNELKTSSKILETKFLEDGIHIEVELNDYFYQKYRKHIY
;
A
#
# COMPACT_ATOMS: atom_id res chain seq x y z
N LYS A 1 -24.51 7.15 38.19
CA LYS A 1 -24.47 7.10 36.69
C LYS A 1 -23.36 8.06 36.28
N LEU A 2 -22.40 7.55 35.50
CA LEU A 2 -21.33 8.40 34.96
C LEU A 2 -21.94 9.19 33.78
N GLU A 3 -21.90 10.52 33.82
CA GLU A 3 -22.30 11.40 32.73
C GLU A 3 -21.18 11.53 31.66
N ILE A 4 -20.62 10.39 31.29
CA ILE A 4 -19.51 10.31 30.34
C ILE A 4 -20.04 9.72 29.02
N LYS A 5 -19.75 10.37 27.90
CA LYS A 5 -20.04 9.85 26.57
C LYS A 5 -19.11 8.67 26.28
N ILE A 6 -19.70 7.49 26.13
CA ILE A 6 -18.97 6.27 25.76
C ILE A 6 -19.11 6.07 24.27
N ILE A 7 -18.01 5.89 23.58
CA ILE A 7 -17.94 5.51 22.15
C ILE A 7 -17.13 4.21 22.05
N ASP A 8 -17.52 3.34 21.13
CA ASP A 8 -16.70 2.17 20.85
C ASP A 8 -15.53 2.49 19.93
N ARG A 9 -14.56 1.57 19.88
CA ARG A 9 -13.34 1.71 19.10
C ARG A 9 -13.61 1.88 17.61
N THR A 10 -14.62 1.21 17.06
CA THR A 10 -14.97 1.27 15.64
C THR A 10 -15.50 2.65 15.27
N VAL A 11 -16.36 3.24 16.10
CA VAL A 11 -16.85 4.61 15.90
C VAL A 11 -15.69 5.61 15.91
N LEU A 12 -14.74 5.45 16.84
CA LEU A 12 -13.56 6.31 16.91
C LEU A 12 -12.71 6.21 15.64
N ILE A 13 -12.48 4.99 15.14
CA ILE A 13 -11.72 4.75 13.90
C ILE A 13 -12.44 5.41 12.71
N LEU A 14 -13.74 5.22 12.58
CA LEU A 14 -14.56 5.81 11.53
C LEU A 14 -14.56 7.35 11.58
N ASP A 15 -14.56 7.96 12.78
CA ASP A 15 -14.45 9.40 12.95
C ASP A 15 -13.08 9.92 12.49
N ILE A 16 -12.00 9.21 12.87
CA ILE A 16 -10.64 9.54 12.39
C ILE A 16 -10.59 9.47 10.86
N PHE A 17 -11.17 8.43 10.26
CA PHE A 17 -11.21 8.27 8.80
C PHE A 17 -12.04 9.37 8.13
N ALA A 18 -13.20 9.73 8.69
CA ALA A 18 -14.04 10.80 8.16
C ALA A 18 -13.30 12.15 8.11
N ARG A 19 -12.50 12.45 9.14
CA ARG A 19 -11.67 13.67 9.17
C ARG A 19 -10.49 13.65 8.21
N ARG A 20 -10.04 12.44 7.79
CA ARG A 20 -8.87 12.26 6.92
C ARG A 20 -9.23 12.08 5.45
N ALA A 21 -10.45 11.68 5.13
CA ALA A 21 -10.94 11.51 3.77
C ALA A 21 -10.98 12.87 3.04
N LYS A 22 -10.20 13.00 1.98
CA LYS A 22 -10.13 14.23 1.16
C LYS A 22 -10.65 14.01 -0.25
N THR A 23 -10.53 12.78 -0.77
CA THR A 23 -11.04 12.44 -2.09
C THR A 23 -12.50 11.99 -2.01
N LYS A 24 -13.23 12.15 -3.11
CA LYS A 24 -14.61 11.67 -3.23
C LYS A 24 -14.72 10.18 -2.94
N GLU A 25 -13.76 9.38 -3.41
CA GLU A 25 -13.73 7.94 -3.17
C GLU A 25 -13.56 7.62 -1.69
N ALA A 26 -12.58 8.24 -1.01
CA ALA A 26 -12.35 8.02 0.42
C ALA A 26 -13.56 8.46 1.27
N MET A 27 -14.19 9.59 0.93
CA MET A 27 -15.40 10.04 1.61
C MET A 27 -16.54 9.02 1.46
N LEU A 28 -16.79 8.52 0.25
CA LEU A 28 -17.81 7.49 -0.01
C LEU A 28 -17.53 6.18 0.72
N GLN A 29 -16.26 5.76 0.78
CA GLN A 29 -15.85 4.57 1.52
C GLN A 29 -16.14 4.70 3.02
N VAL A 30 -15.82 5.85 3.60
CA VAL A 30 -16.07 6.12 5.02
C VAL A 30 -17.56 6.21 5.31
N GLU A 31 -18.34 6.92 4.48
CA GLU A 31 -19.80 7.03 4.64
C GLU A 31 -20.50 5.67 4.48
N LEU A 32 -20.02 4.83 3.55
CA LEU A 32 -20.49 3.45 3.39
C LEU A 32 -20.25 2.65 4.67
N ALA A 33 -18.99 2.66 5.16
CA ALA A 33 -18.62 1.94 6.37
C ALA A 33 -19.40 2.41 7.61
N GLN A 34 -19.60 3.72 7.77
CA GLN A 34 -20.43 4.29 8.84
C GLN A 34 -21.88 3.84 8.73
N SER A 35 -22.46 3.84 7.54
CA SER A 35 -23.86 3.45 7.30
C SER A 35 -24.06 1.94 7.57
N GLU A 36 -23.13 1.09 7.12
CA GLU A 36 -23.16 -0.35 7.38
C GLU A 36 -22.97 -0.66 8.88
N TYR A 37 -22.10 0.09 9.54
CA TYR A 37 -21.87 -0.05 10.98
C TYR A 37 -23.11 0.36 11.81
N MET A 38 -23.80 1.42 11.41
CA MET A 38 -25.00 1.94 12.09
C MET A 38 -26.23 1.08 11.86
N LEU A 39 -26.38 0.45 10.69
CA LEU A 39 -27.59 -0.29 10.30
C LEU A 39 -28.05 -1.33 11.33
N PRO A 40 -27.22 -2.22 11.90
CA PRO A 40 -27.65 -3.15 12.95
C PRO A 40 -27.89 -2.48 14.30
N ARG A 41 -27.30 -1.30 14.56
CA ARG A 41 -27.37 -0.59 15.85
C ARG A 41 -28.60 0.29 16.01
N VAL A 42 -29.19 0.75 14.90
CA VAL A 42 -30.43 1.51 14.90
C VAL A 42 -31.54 0.76 15.65
N VAL A 43 -31.60 -0.58 15.54
CA VAL A 43 -32.54 -1.42 16.29
C VAL A 43 -32.45 -1.24 17.82
N GLY A 44 -31.22 -1.08 18.34
CA GLY A 44 -30.98 -0.90 19.77
C GLY A 44 -31.42 0.46 20.31
N MET A 45 -31.37 1.50 19.47
CA MET A 45 -31.68 2.89 19.86
C MET A 45 -33.20 3.08 20.13
N TYR A 46 -34.05 2.33 19.46
CA TYR A 46 -35.49 2.46 19.56
C TYR A 46 -36.16 1.48 20.58
N LYS A 47 -35.40 0.53 21.15
CA LYS A 47 -35.92 -0.39 22.20
C LYS A 47 -36.44 0.34 23.44
N SER A 48 -35.94 1.54 23.73
CA SER A 48 -36.42 2.37 24.83
C SER A 48 -37.77 3.04 24.53
N LEU A 49 -38.08 3.30 23.27
CA LEU A 49 -39.36 3.92 22.82
C LEU A 49 -40.47 2.92 22.62
N SER A 50 -40.16 1.63 22.39
CA SER A 50 -41.16 0.56 22.19
C SER A 50 -41.70 -0.03 23.50
N ARG A 51 -41.32 0.46 24.69
CA ARG A 51 -41.84 0.03 25.98
C ARG A 51 -43.23 0.59 26.34
N GLN A 52 -43.82 1.45 25.52
CA GLN A 52 -45.22 1.82 25.65
C GLN A 52 -46.11 0.68 25.09
N LYS A 53 -46.79 -0.02 26.00
CA LYS A 53 -47.80 -1.03 25.68
C LYS A 53 -48.86 -0.41 24.77
N SER A 54 -48.87 -0.76 23.51
CA SER A 54 -49.93 -0.55 22.58
C SER A 54 -50.60 -1.88 22.27
N GLY A 55 -51.92 -1.90 22.17
CA GLY A 55 -52.74 -3.10 22.00
C GLY A 55 -52.39 -3.91 20.75
N THR A 56 -52.82 -5.15 20.75
CA THR A 56 -52.63 -6.17 19.71
C THR A 56 -52.95 -5.66 18.30
N GLY A 57 -51.90 -5.53 17.46
CA GLY A 57 -52.05 -5.44 16.01
C GLY A 57 -51.59 -4.15 15.31
N SER A 58 -51.18 -3.10 16.03
CA SER A 58 -50.67 -1.88 15.40
C SER A 58 -49.16 -1.73 15.66
N LYS A 59 -48.37 -1.55 14.60
CA LYS A 59 -46.96 -1.15 14.73
C LYS A 59 -46.93 0.22 15.43
N GLY A 60 -46.28 0.30 16.59
CA GLY A 60 -46.15 1.58 17.33
C GLY A 60 -45.34 2.60 16.54
N PRO A 61 -45.48 3.92 16.83
CA PRO A 61 -44.81 4.99 16.11
C PRO A 61 -43.24 4.83 16.12
N GLY A 62 -42.70 4.23 17.17
CA GLY A 62 -41.27 3.90 17.24
C GLY A 62 -40.84 2.80 16.28
N GLU A 63 -41.71 1.83 16.01
CA GLU A 63 -41.41 0.75 15.04
C GLU A 63 -41.51 1.24 13.60
N GLN A 64 -42.43 2.13 13.30
CA GLN A 64 -42.55 2.76 11.97
C GLN A 64 -41.32 3.65 11.70
N GLN A 65 -40.88 4.45 12.67
CA GLN A 65 -39.71 5.28 12.53
C GLN A 65 -38.43 4.44 12.37
N LEU A 66 -38.31 3.36 13.13
CA LEU A 66 -37.19 2.41 13.00
C LEU A 66 -37.11 1.80 11.59
N GLU A 67 -38.27 1.40 11.05
CA GLU A 67 -38.32 0.81 9.70
C GLU A 67 -37.96 1.82 8.62
N LEU A 68 -38.41 3.08 8.77
CA LEU A 68 -38.06 4.20 7.90
C LEU A 68 -36.53 4.47 7.92
N ASP A 69 -35.96 4.59 9.11
CA ASP A 69 -34.54 4.86 9.27
C ASP A 69 -33.67 3.74 8.70
N ARG A 70 -34.07 2.49 8.90
CA ARG A 70 -33.41 1.32 8.30
C ARG A 70 -33.49 1.33 6.77
N ARG A 71 -34.64 1.72 6.22
CA ARG A 71 -34.85 1.84 4.78
C ARG A 71 -33.91 2.94 4.22
N ILE A 72 -33.88 4.10 4.83
CA ILE A 72 -32.99 5.22 4.43
C ILE A 72 -31.51 4.78 4.45
N LEU A 73 -31.08 4.05 5.49
CA LEU A 73 -29.69 3.56 5.56
C LEU A 73 -29.40 2.54 4.48
N ARG A 74 -30.33 1.61 4.17
CA ARG A 74 -30.15 0.63 3.09
C ARG A 74 -30.08 1.29 1.72
N ASP A 75 -30.91 2.29 1.47
CA ASP A 75 -30.93 3.04 0.23
C ASP A 75 -29.59 3.82 0.06
N LYS A 76 -29.09 4.45 1.13
CA LYS A 76 -27.76 5.09 1.14
C LYS A 76 -26.63 4.10 0.86
N ILE A 77 -26.62 2.95 1.55
CA ILE A 77 -25.62 1.89 1.34
C ILE A 77 -25.61 1.44 -0.14
N SER A 78 -26.81 1.22 -0.71
CA SER A 78 -26.96 0.82 -2.12
C SER A 78 -26.42 1.90 -3.08
N ALA A 79 -26.73 3.17 -2.82
CA ALA A 79 -26.27 4.29 -3.62
C ALA A 79 -24.73 4.42 -3.55
N PHE A 80 -24.13 4.37 -2.35
CA PHE A 80 -22.68 4.45 -2.17
C PHE A 80 -21.95 3.29 -2.84
N LYS A 81 -22.46 2.05 -2.72
CA LYS A 81 -21.89 0.88 -3.41
C LYS A 81 -21.90 1.05 -4.93
N LYS A 82 -22.99 1.59 -5.48
CA LYS A 82 -23.08 1.84 -6.93
C LYS A 82 -22.07 2.90 -7.38
N GLU A 83 -21.97 4.01 -6.65
CA GLU A 83 -21.06 5.10 -7.00
C GLU A 83 -19.58 4.67 -6.88
N LEU A 84 -19.21 3.94 -5.80
CA LEU A 84 -17.87 3.37 -5.65
C LEU A 84 -17.54 2.41 -6.80
N LYS A 85 -18.49 1.57 -7.23
CA LYS A 85 -18.26 0.65 -8.34
C LYS A 85 -17.94 1.38 -9.66
N GLU A 86 -18.56 2.52 -9.91
CA GLU A 86 -18.24 3.34 -11.09
C GLU A 86 -16.85 3.99 -10.97
N LEU A 87 -16.48 4.49 -9.79
CA LEU A 87 -15.14 5.07 -9.56
C LEU A 87 -14.04 4.02 -9.74
N VAL A 88 -14.25 2.79 -9.25
CA VAL A 88 -13.31 1.67 -9.44
C VAL A 88 -13.12 1.34 -10.92
N LYS A 89 -14.20 1.33 -11.74
CA LYS A 89 -14.09 1.13 -13.19
C LYS A 89 -13.20 2.19 -13.85
N VAL A 90 -13.44 3.47 -13.54
CA VAL A 90 -12.64 4.57 -14.09
C VAL A 90 -11.16 4.41 -13.70
N ARG A 91 -10.88 4.09 -12.43
CA ARG A 91 -9.53 3.83 -11.94
C ARG A 91 -8.87 2.66 -12.70
N ARG A 92 -9.59 1.54 -12.88
CA ARG A 92 -9.09 0.38 -13.63
C ARG A 92 -8.72 0.73 -15.08
N THR A 93 -9.50 1.57 -15.74
CA THR A 93 -9.20 2.04 -17.10
C THR A 93 -7.94 2.92 -17.14
N GLN A 94 -7.77 3.82 -16.17
CA GLN A 94 -6.55 4.64 -16.03
C GLN A 94 -5.33 3.77 -15.70
N ARG A 95 -5.51 2.74 -14.90
CA ARG A 95 -4.47 1.79 -14.48
C ARG A 95 -3.99 0.92 -15.66
N ASN A 96 -4.91 0.39 -16.47
CA ASN A 96 -4.55 -0.39 -17.67
C ASN A 96 -3.67 0.39 -18.65
N LYS A 97 -3.79 1.73 -18.69
CA LYS A 97 -2.87 2.59 -19.44
C LYS A 97 -1.46 2.67 -18.81
N ARG A 98 -1.32 2.41 -17.51
CA ARG A 98 -0.03 2.38 -16.80
C ARG A 98 0.64 1.01 -16.86
N THR A 99 -0.13 -0.09 -16.90
CA THR A 99 0.39 -1.47 -17.03
C THR A 99 1.03 -1.75 -18.39
N THR A 100 0.78 -0.94 -19.43
CA THR A 100 1.57 -0.94 -20.65
C THR A 100 2.97 -0.34 -20.46
N SER A 101 3.25 0.36 -19.36
CA SER A 101 4.61 0.74 -18.97
C SER A 101 5.24 -0.41 -18.17
N LEU A 102 6.46 -0.78 -18.53
CA LEU A 102 7.27 -1.84 -17.91
C LEU A 102 7.69 -1.53 -16.47
N THR A 103 7.14 -0.46 -15.87
CA THR A 103 7.50 0.01 -14.53
C THR A 103 6.83 -0.85 -13.47
N LYS A 104 7.63 -1.53 -12.65
CA LYS A 104 7.18 -2.36 -11.53
C LYS A 104 6.60 -1.50 -10.41
N THR A 105 5.65 -2.07 -9.65
CA THR A 105 5.01 -1.38 -8.52
C THR A 105 5.43 -2.00 -7.20
N VAL A 106 5.79 -1.17 -6.24
CA VAL A 106 6.12 -1.55 -4.86
C VAL A 106 5.08 -0.95 -3.92
N ALA A 107 4.44 -1.78 -3.10
CA ALA A 107 3.45 -1.33 -2.13
C ALA A 107 4.02 -1.33 -0.71
N LEU A 108 3.81 -0.26 0.04
CA LEU A 108 4.09 -0.20 1.47
C LEU A 108 2.90 -0.78 2.23
N ALA A 109 3.08 -1.87 2.93
CA ALA A 109 2.12 -2.45 3.86
C ALA A 109 2.68 -2.39 5.29
N GLY A 110 1.83 -2.41 6.32
CA GLY A 110 2.29 -2.43 7.69
C GLY A 110 1.31 -1.79 8.66
N TYR A 111 1.55 -2.04 9.92
CA TYR A 111 0.69 -1.54 10.99
C TYR A 111 0.63 0.00 10.99
N THR A 112 -0.47 0.57 11.53
CA THR A 112 -0.58 2.03 11.65
C THR A 112 0.56 2.57 12.52
N ASN A 113 1.12 3.72 12.14
CA ASN A 113 2.28 4.33 12.78
C ASN A 113 3.60 3.52 12.71
N ALA A 114 3.72 2.50 11.84
CA ALA A 114 5.00 1.81 11.60
C ALA A 114 6.04 2.67 10.85
N GLY A 115 5.63 3.81 10.32
CA GLY A 115 6.50 4.76 9.62
C GLY A 115 6.52 4.59 8.09
N LYS A 116 5.44 4.04 7.48
CA LYS A 116 5.33 3.87 6.02
C LYS A 116 5.55 5.17 5.24
N SER A 117 4.80 6.22 5.58
CA SER A 117 4.92 7.52 4.91
C SER A 117 6.28 8.18 5.16
N SER A 118 6.87 8.00 6.35
CA SER A 118 8.23 8.47 6.64
C SER A 118 9.27 7.73 5.80
N LEU A 119 9.11 6.41 5.64
CA LEU A 119 9.98 5.59 4.79
C LEU A 119 9.86 5.99 3.33
N MET A 120 8.63 6.23 2.84
CA MET A 120 8.41 6.74 1.49
C MET A 120 9.13 8.07 1.27
N ASN A 121 9.05 9.01 2.21
CA ASN A 121 9.72 10.29 2.12
C ASN A 121 11.25 10.14 2.09
N SER A 122 11.81 9.22 2.90
CA SER A 122 13.26 8.95 2.90
C SER A 122 13.73 8.38 1.56
N ILE A 123 12.94 7.49 0.94
CA ILE A 123 13.24 6.95 -0.40
C ILE A 123 13.11 8.05 -1.48
N ILE A 124 12.09 8.92 -1.39
CA ILE A 124 11.90 10.04 -2.32
C ILE A 124 13.09 11.02 -2.27
N ARG A 125 13.66 11.28 -1.09
CA ARG A 125 14.83 12.16 -0.94
C ARG A 125 16.08 11.62 -1.64
N LEU A 126 16.23 10.29 -1.76
CA LEU A 126 17.30 9.65 -2.52
C LEU A 126 17.02 9.65 -4.03
N SER A 127 15.77 9.85 -4.44
CA SER A 127 15.38 9.87 -5.84
C SER A 127 15.85 11.15 -6.55
N ASN A 128 16.22 11.01 -7.82
CA ASN A 128 16.59 12.13 -8.70
C ASN A 128 15.37 12.82 -9.32
N ASN A 129 14.17 12.64 -8.79
CA ASN A 129 12.97 13.31 -9.25
C ASN A 129 13.02 14.82 -8.96
N GLU A 130 12.62 15.63 -9.94
CA GLU A 130 12.44 17.08 -9.77
C GLU A 130 11.28 17.39 -8.82
N ASP A 131 10.21 16.56 -8.83
CA ASP A 131 9.04 16.66 -7.93
C ASP A 131 9.31 15.98 -6.57
N LYS A 132 10.03 16.66 -5.69
CA LYS A 132 10.27 16.22 -4.30
C LYS A 132 9.11 16.53 -3.34
N THR A 133 7.85 16.48 -3.79
CA THR A 133 6.71 16.69 -2.90
C THR A 133 6.62 15.56 -1.88
N GLU A 134 7.00 15.87 -0.65
CA GLU A 134 6.94 14.93 0.46
C GLU A 134 5.50 14.61 0.84
N THR A 135 5.28 13.38 1.26
CA THR A 135 4.02 12.96 1.85
C THR A 135 3.99 13.40 3.31
N TYR A 136 2.87 13.97 3.72
CA TYR A 136 2.65 14.36 5.12
C TYR A 136 2.81 13.12 6.03
N SER A 137 3.82 13.12 6.88
CA SER A 137 4.11 12.05 7.83
C SER A 137 4.11 12.62 9.24
N GLU A 138 2.96 12.57 9.90
CA GLU A 138 2.89 12.79 11.34
C GLU A 138 2.84 11.44 12.06
N GLY A 139 3.35 11.39 13.30
CA GLY A 139 3.27 10.22 14.19
C GLY A 139 1.85 9.90 14.65
N MET A 140 0.86 10.16 13.81
CA MET A 140 -0.56 9.94 14.08
C MET A 140 -1.06 8.64 13.46
N LEU A 141 -2.03 8.00 14.13
CA LEU A 141 -2.73 6.84 13.61
C LEU A 141 -3.46 7.21 12.31
N PHE A 142 -3.36 6.35 11.28
CA PHE A 142 -3.99 6.54 9.98
C PHE A 142 -3.64 7.87 9.31
N ALA A 143 -2.37 8.25 9.32
CA ALA A 143 -1.88 9.44 8.63
C ALA A 143 -2.18 9.37 7.11
N THR A 144 -2.17 8.18 6.54
CA THR A 144 -2.51 7.89 5.15
C THR A 144 -3.81 7.10 5.10
N LEU A 145 -4.86 7.65 4.50
CA LEU A 145 -6.13 6.98 4.20
C LEU A 145 -6.26 6.71 2.70
N GLU A 146 -5.64 7.52 1.88
CA GLU A 146 -5.64 7.42 0.42
C GLU A 146 -4.30 6.91 -0.06
N THR A 147 -4.31 6.06 -1.07
CA THR A 147 -3.05 5.60 -1.67
C THR A 147 -2.34 6.74 -2.38
N LYS A 148 -1.07 6.90 -2.10
CA LYS A 148 -0.20 7.88 -2.77
C LYS A 148 0.88 7.14 -3.52
N THR A 149 0.89 7.26 -4.85
CA THR A 149 1.90 6.65 -5.70
C THR A 149 2.90 7.69 -6.17
N ARG A 150 4.18 7.36 -6.08
CA ARG A 150 5.30 8.17 -6.58
C ARG A 150 6.22 7.33 -7.45
N LYS A 151 6.70 7.91 -8.52
CA LYS A 151 7.73 7.30 -9.34
C LYS A 151 9.09 7.55 -8.68
N ILE A 152 9.86 6.51 -8.46
CA ILE A 152 11.21 6.57 -7.90
C ILE A 152 12.20 6.37 -9.03
N ILE A 153 13.10 7.34 -9.24
CA ILE A 153 14.14 7.35 -10.27
C ILE A 153 15.47 7.38 -9.56
N LEU A 154 16.28 6.34 -9.73
CA LEU A 154 17.50 6.12 -8.98
C LEU A 154 18.71 5.95 -9.91
N GLY A 155 19.04 6.96 -10.70
CA GLY A 155 20.25 7.01 -11.50
C GLY A 155 20.55 5.71 -12.27
N ASN A 156 21.42 4.87 -11.74
CA ASN A 156 21.86 3.61 -12.37
C ASN A 156 20.94 2.40 -12.06
N GLN A 157 19.82 2.59 -11.37
CA GLN A 157 18.84 1.55 -11.02
C GLN A 157 17.57 1.74 -11.84
N MET A 158 16.75 0.68 -11.92
CA MET A 158 15.49 0.75 -12.64
C MET A 158 14.44 1.55 -11.85
N ASP A 159 13.67 2.34 -12.58
CA ASP A 159 12.55 3.08 -12.03
C ASP A 159 11.44 2.14 -11.53
N PHE A 160 10.85 2.48 -10.41
CA PHE A 160 9.66 1.79 -9.91
C PHE A 160 8.63 2.77 -9.36
N LEU A 161 7.39 2.32 -9.25
CA LEU A 161 6.31 3.06 -8.60
C LEU A 161 6.23 2.63 -7.14
N LEU A 162 6.37 3.56 -6.22
CA LEU A 162 6.20 3.32 -4.78
C LEU A 162 4.84 3.85 -4.33
N THR A 163 4.04 2.97 -3.73
CA THR A 163 2.68 3.29 -3.28
C THR A 163 2.59 3.17 -1.75
N ASP A 164 2.24 4.27 -1.08
CA ASP A 164 1.87 4.28 0.34
C ASP A 164 0.40 3.90 0.50
N THR A 165 0.13 3.00 1.44
CA THR A 165 -1.22 2.48 1.67
C THR A 165 -1.70 2.76 3.09
N VAL A 166 -2.98 2.49 3.33
CA VAL A 166 -3.60 2.61 4.66
C VAL A 166 -2.89 1.70 5.66
N GLY A 167 -2.66 2.20 6.87
CA GLY A 167 -2.09 1.39 7.95
C GLY A 167 -3.09 0.40 8.52
N PHE A 168 -2.64 -0.83 8.75
CA PHE A 168 -3.43 -1.87 9.39
C PHE A 168 -3.53 -1.67 10.90
N ILE A 169 -4.59 -2.20 11.49
CA ILE A 169 -4.80 -2.28 12.93
C ILE A 169 -5.38 -3.64 13.32
N ARG A 170 -5.11 -4.04 14.54
CA ARG A 170 -5.69 -5.26 15.10
C ARG A 170 -7.21 -5.18 15.18
N LYS A 171 -7.90 -6.26 14.83
CA LYS A 171 -9.38 -6.35 14.84
C LYS A 171 -10.04 -5.22 14.04
N LEU A 172 -9.57 -5.01 12.81
CA LEU A 172 -10.26 -4.14 11.87
C LEU A 172 -11.64 -4.76 11.57
N PRO A 173 -12.75 -4.04 11.75
CA PRO A 173 -14.06 -4.58 11.41
C PRO A 173 -14.14 -4.99 9.94
N HIS A 174 -14.70 -6.16 9.63
CA HIS A 174 -14.80 -6.66 8.25
C HIS A 174 -15.47 -5.67 7.30
N ASN A 175 -16.49 -4.94 7.77
CA ASN A 175 -17.14 -3.89 6.98
C ASN A 175 -16.16 -2.78 6.55
N LEU A 176 -15.16 -2.47 7.39
CA LEU A 176 -14.10 -1.52 7.04
C LEU A 176 -13.13 -2.11 6.02
N VAL A 177 -12.74 -3.37 6.16
CA VAL A 177 -11.90 -4.05 5.16
C VAL A 177 -12.60 -4.06 3.81
N GLU A 178 -13.90 -4.37 3.78
CA GLU A 178 -14.71 -4.38 2.56
C GLU A 178 -14.84 -2.98 1.93
N ALA A 179 -15.11 -1.96 2.75
CA ALA A 179 -15.21 -0.58 2.28
C ALA A 179 -13.89 -0.05 1.68
N PHE A 180 -12.74 -0.43 2.27
CA PHE A 180 -11.40 -0.04 1.78
C PHE A 180 -10.77 -1.04 0.83
N LYS A 181 -11.50 -2.08 0.41
CA LYS A 181 -10.98 -3.13 -0.48
C LYS A 181 -10.35 -2.55 -1.75
N SER A 182 -10.97 -1.56 -2.37
CA SER A 182 -10.43 -0.92 -3.57
C SER A 182 -9.11 -0.17 -3.34
N THR A 183 -8.90 0.34 -2.13
CA THR A 183 -7.63 0.97 -1.73
C THR A 183 -6.57 -0.09 -1.43
N LEU A 184 -6.98 -1.23 -0.88
CA LEU A 184 -6.11 -2.36 -0.59
C LEU A 184 -5.76 -3.19 -1.85
N GLU A 185 -6.57 -3.11 -2.92
CA GLU A 185 -6.28 -3.73 -4.22
C GLU A 185 -4.94 -3.25 -4.82
N GLU A 186 -4.46 -2.06 -4.47
CA GLU A 186 -3.12 -1.59 -4.85
C GLU A 186 -2.00 -2.52 -4.33
N ILE A 187 -2.22 -3.16 -3.18
CA ILE A 187 -1.27 -4.12 -2.61
C ILE A 187 -1.29 -5.44 -3.38
N THR A 188 -2.49 -5.91 -3.77
CA THR A 188 -2.65 -7.19 -4.48
C THR A 188 -2.11 -7.18 -5.91
N GLU A 189 -1.91 -5.99 -6.47
CA GLU A 189 -1.35 -5.80 -7.82
C GLU A 189 0.13 -5.38 -7.80
N ALA A 190 0.73 -5.27 -6.61
CA ALA A 190 2.13 -4.90 -6.48
C ALA A 190 3.07 -6.03 -6.97
N SER A 191 4.23 -5.65 -7.48
CA SER A 191 5.30 -6.59 -7.83
C SER A 191 6.15 -6.98 -6.61
N LEU A 192 6.13 -6.16 -5.56
CA LEU A 192 6.83 -6.36 -4.29
C LEU A 192 6.06 -5.64 -3.19
N ILE A 193 5.97 -6.25 -2.02
CA ILE A 193 5.41 -5.63 -0.82
C ILE A 193 6.56 -5.34 0.17
N LEU A 194 6.65 -4.09 0.62
CA LEU A 194 7.48 -3.71 1.76
C LEU A 194 6.62 -3.74 3.01
N HIS A 195 6.80 -4.77 3.83
CA HIS A 195 6.12 -4.87 5.12
C HIS A 195 6.89 -4.06 6.16
N VAL A 196 6.43 -2.84 6.41
CA VAL A 196 7.07 -1.89 7.34
C VAL A 196 6.63 -2.17 8.77
N ILE A 197 7.61 -2.40 9.65
CA ILE A 197 7.43 -2.85 11.03
C ILE A 197 8.09 -1.85 11.98
N ASP A 198 7.37 -1.43 13.02
CA ASP A 198 7.93 -0.64 14.11
C ASP A 198 8.60 -1.58 15.11
N VAL A 199 9.91 -1.75 14.99
CA VAL A 199 10.67 -2.68 15.84
C VAL A 199 10.83 -2.18 17.28
N SER A 200 10.57 -0.90 17.52
CA SER A 200 10.59 -0.33 18.89
C SER A 200 9.35 -0.71 19.73
N ASN A 201 8.30 -1.22 19.06
CA ASN A 201 7.10 -1.67 19.74
C ASN A 201 7.27 -3.10 20.28
N PRO A 202 7.09 -3.36 21.57
CA PRO A 202 7.27 -4.71 22.15
C PRO A 202 6.31 -5.76 21.58
N LEU A 203 5.21 -5.34 20.93
CA LEU A 203 4.23 -6.21 20.29
C LEU A 203 4.42 -6.31 18.77
N TYR A 204 5.60 -5.98 18.24
CA TYR A 204 5.84 -5.94 16.79
C TYR A 204 5.58 -7.29 16.10
N GLU A 205 5.88 -8.42 16.75
CA GLU A 205 5.59 -9.76 16.19
C GLU A 205 4.08 -9.98 16.02
N GLN A 206 3.25 -9.56 16.98
CA GLN A 206 1.79 -9.65 16.85
C GLN A 206 1.26 -8.71 15.76
N GLN A 207 1.91 -7.56 15.57
CA GLN A 207 1.57 -6.63 14.49
C GLN A 207 1.89 -7.24 13.13
N ILE A 208 3.02 -7.94 13.00
CA ILE A 208 3.39 -8.68 11.79
C ILE A 208 2.30 -9.70 11.44
N GLN A 209 1.93 -10.56 12.39
CA GLN A 209 0.89 -11.57 12.19
C GLN A 209 -0.44 -10.93 11.76
N THR A 210 -0.86 -9.84 12.41
CA THR A 210 -2.10 -9.12 12.04
C THR A 210 -2.05 -8.62 10.60
N VAL A 211 -0.92 -8.10 10.14
CA VAL A 211 -0.77 -7.61 8.76
C VAL A 211 -0.77 -8.76 7.77
N GLU A 212 -0.05 -9.85 8.06
CA GLU A 212 -0.01 -11.06 7.23
C GLU A 212 -1.41 -11.68 7.07
N GLU A 213 -2.19 -11.77 8.16
CA GLU A 213 -3.59 -12.25 8.11
C GLU A 213 -4.44 -11.39 7.17
N VAL A 214 -4.36 -10.06 7.28
CA VAL A 214 -5.13 -9.16 6.40
C VAL A 214 -4.64 -9.24 4.95
N LEU A 215 -3.34 -9.35 4.70
CA LEU A 215 -2.80 -9.55 3.35
C LEU A 215 -3.36 -10.83 2.71
N LEU A 216 -3.47 -11.92 3.47
CA LEU A 216 -4.10 -13.17 3.01
C LEU A 216 -5.60 -12.97 2.75
N GLU A 217 -6.33 -12.27 3.64
CA GLU A 217 -7.77 -12.01 3.51
C GLU A 217 -8.10 -11.19 2.24
N ILE A 218 -7.26 -10.21 1.88
CA ILE A 218 -7.44 -9.43 0.66
C ILE A 218 -6.96 -10.15 -0.61
N GLY A 219 -6.41 -11.37 -0.48
CA GLY A 219 -6.04 -12.23 -1.59
C GLY A 219 -4.60 -12.05 -2.11
N VAL A 220 -3.69 -11.51 -1.29
CA VAL A 220 -2.27 -11.49 -1.64
C VAL A 220 -1.75 -12.93 -1.69
N LYS A 221 -1.32 -13.36 -2.88
CA LYS A 221 -0.71 -14.66 -3.15
C LYS A 221 0.50 -14.45 -4.04
N ASP A 222 1.56 -15.18 -3.79
CA ASP A 222 2.76 -15.23 -4.64
C ASP A 222 3.49 -13.89 -4.88
N ILE A 223 3.15 -12.84 -4.13
CA ILE A 223 3.87 -11.57 -4.17
C ILE A 223 5.02 -11.63 -3.16
N PRO A 224 6.26 -11.37 -3.57
CA PRO A 224 7.38 -11.34 -2.64
C PRO A 224 7.20 -10.26 -1.59
N ILE A 225 7.55 -10.56 -0.34
CA ILE A 225 7.49 -9.64 0.79
C ILE A 225 8.91 -9.39 1.30
N LEU A 226 9.27 -8.10 1.42
CA LEU A 226 10.48 -7.64 2.10
C LEU A 226 10.09 -7.04 3.45
N TYR A 227 10.58 -7.63 4.54
CA TYR A 227 10.32 -7.15 5.89
C TYR A 227 11.27 -6.00 6.24
N VAL A 228 10.70 -4.82 6.46
CA VAL A 228 11.45 -3.59 6.74
C VAL A 228 11.26 -3.20 8.20
N PHE A 229 12.22 -3.58 9.04
CA PHE A 229 12.23 -3.26 10.48
C PHE A 229 12.69 -1.82 10.66
N ASN A 230 11.71 -0.93 10.81
CA ASN A 230 11.91 0.52 10.93
C ASN A 230 12.01 0.96 12.39
N LYS A 231 12.52 2.17 12.60
CA LYS A 231 12.72 2.83 13.90
C LYS A 231 13.80 2.18 14.76
N VAL A 232 14.82 1.62 14.12
CA VAL A 232 15.97 1.03 14.85
C VAL A 232 16.75 2.06 15.67
N ASP A 233 16.58 3.34 15.37
CA ASP A 233 17.12 4.47 16.13
C ASP A 233 16.56 4.60 17.54
N LEU A 234 15.46 3.93 17.86
CA LEU A 234 14.82 3.91 19.18
C LEU A 234 15.23 2.70 20.03
N LEU A 235 16.08 1.82 19.50
CA LEU A 235 16.53 0.62 20.19
C LEU A 235 17.87 0.85 20.88
N GLU A 236 18.00 0.42 22.13
CA GLU A 236 19.27 0.38 22.85
C GLU A 236 20.18 -0.76 22.37
N THR A 237 19.58 -1.90 21.98
CA THR A 237 20.26 -3.07 21.44
C THR A 237 19.57 -3.56 20.19
N GLN A 238 20.36 -3.99 19.19
CA GLN A 238 19.79 -4.51 17.95
C GLN A 238 19.20 -5.91 18.19
N PRO A 239 17.93 -6.15 17.87
CA PRO A 239 17.34 -7.48 17.97
C PRO A 239 17.93 -8.42 16.92
N VAL A 240 18.06 -9.69 17.28
CA VAL A 240 18.40 -10.74 16.32
C VAL A 240 17.14 -11.05 15.51
N ILE A 241 17.11 -10.62 14.26
CA ILE A 241 16.00 -10.90 13.35
C ILE A 241 16.34 -12.14 12.52
N SER A 242 15.58 -13.20 12.71
CA SER A 242 15.74 -14.48 12.00
C SER A 242 14.66 -14.60 10.90
N ARG A 243 14.54 -13.60 10.02
CA ARG A 243 13.62 -13.66 8.88
C ARG A 243 14.40 -13.45 7.58
N ASP A 244 14.18 -14.33 6.63
CA ASP A 244 14.66 -14.16 5.27
C ASP A 244 14.04 -12.91 4.63
N ASN A 245 14.71 -12.31 3.67
CA ASN A 245 14.27 -11.07 3.03
C ASN A 245 13.89 -9.97 4.03
N SER A 246 14.82 -9.64 4.93
CA SER A 246 14.60 -8.58 5.92
C SER A 246 15.73 -7.55 5.94
N ILE A 247 15.40 -6.34 6.36
CA ILE A 247 16.35 -5.25 6.55
C ILE A 247 15.95 -4.35 7.71
N MET A 248 16.94 -3.90 8.47
CA MET A 248 16.78 -2.91 9.53
C MET A 248 17.07 -1.51 9.01
N VAL A 249 16.17 -0.57 9.27
CA VAL A 249 16.28 0.82 8.81
C VAL A 249 15.85 1.82 9.88
N SER A 250 16.30 3.06 9.73
CA SER A 250 15.64 4.21 10.36
C SER A 250 15.26 5.22 9.28
N ALA A 251 13.97 5.33 9.00
CA ALA A 251 13.43 6.34 8.09
C ALA A 251 13.69 7.77 8.63
N LYS A 252 13.73 7.95 9.95
CA LYS A 252 13.98 9.25 10.59
C LYS A 252 15.43 9.70 10.41
N GLN A 253 16.38 8.77 10.57
CA GLN A 253 17.82 9.05 10.49
C GLN A 253 18.43 8.72 9.12
N ASN A 254 17.62 8.29 8.14
CA ASN A 254 18.05 7.80 6.82
C ASN A 254 19.07 6.63 6.90
N LEU A 255 19.02 5.82 7.96
CA LEU A 255 19.91 4.69 8.15
C LEU A 255 19.51 3.52 7.25
N ASN A 256 20.45 2.97 6.46
CA ASN A 256 20.30 1.83 5.55
C ASN A 256 19.21 2.00 4.45
N ILE A 257 18.81 3.24 4.13
CA ILE A 257 17.79 3.46 3.08
C ILE A 257 18.37 3.15 1.70
N ASP A 258 19.64 3.46 1.45
CA ASP A 258 20.39 3.08 0.25
C ASP A 258 20.44 1.55 0.04
N LYS A 259 20.72 0.81 1.11
CA LYS A 259 20.71 -0.67 1.10
C LYS A 259 19.30 -1.23 0.84
N LEU A 260 18.26 -0.63 1.45
CA LEU A 260 16.88 -1.00 1.20
C LEU A 260 16.53 -0.85 -0.29
N VAL A 261 16.87 0.28 -0.88
CA VAL A 261 16.62 0.54 -2.31
C VAL A 261 17.36 -0.46 -3.20
N SER A 262 18.59 -0.80 -2.87
CA SER A 262 19.35 -1.83 -3.59
C SER A 262 18.73 -3.24 -3.47
N LEU A 263 18.12 -3.56 -2.32
CA LEU A 263 17.39 -4.82 -2.14
C LEU A 263 16.08 -4.83 -2.92
N ILE A 264 15.36 -3.70 -2.96
CA ILE A 264 14.15 -3.55 -3.77
C ILE A 264 14.48 -3.83 -5.24
N ASP A 265 15.52 -3.20 -5.78
CA ASP A 265 15.95 -3.40 -7.17
C ASP A 265 16.25 -4.87 -7.47
N LYS A 266 17.01 -5.54 -6.60
CA LYS A 266 17.32 -6.98 -6.74
C LYS A 266 16.09 -7.89 -6.70
N LEU A 267 15.09 -7.55 -5.87
CA LEU A 267 13.87 -8.36 -5.75
C LEU A 267 12.87 -8.09 -6.89
N LEU A 268 12.82 -6.85 -7.39
CA LEU A 268 11.94 -6.48 -8.49
C LEU A 268 12.45 -7.01 -9.83
N TYR A 269 13.76 -6.94 -10.04
CA TYR A 269 14.36 -7.25 -11.32
C TYR A 269 15.35 -8.42 -11.16
N LYS A 270 15.03 -9.56 -11.78
CA LYS A 270 15.99 -10.65 -11.89
C LYS A 270 17.18 -10.16 -12.69
N ILE A 271 18.33 -10.11 -12.05
CA ILE A 271 19.58 -9.77 -12.72
C ILE A 271 20.15 -11.03 -13.35
N ILE A 272 20.32 -11.01 -14.67
CA ILE A 272 20.88 -12.09 -15.46
C ILE A 272 22.22 -11.63 -15.98
N LYS A 273 23.27 -12.33 -15.65
CA LYS A 273 24.61 -12.07 -16.17
C LYS A 273 24.72 -12.71 -17.55
N VAL A 274 24.98 -11.90 -18.56
CA VAL A 274 25.07 -12.34 -19.96
C VAL A 274 26.28 -11.76 -20.67
N LYS A 275 26.71 -12.45 -21.74
CA LYS A 275 27.66 -11.92 -22.71
C LYS A 275 26.91 -11.50 -23.96
N MET A 276 27.26 -10.34 -24.48
CA MET A 276 26.61 -9.76 -25.65
C MET A 276 27.63 -9.30 -26.67
N LEU A 277 27.27 -9.45 -27.94
CA LEU A 277 27.97 -8.86 -29.08
C LEU A 277 27.10 -7.76 -29.67
N ILE A 278 27.60 -6.53 -29.64
CA ILE A 278 26.94 -5.35 -30.21
C ILE A 278 27.71 -4.91 -31.44
N PRO A 279 27.11 -5.01 -32.63
CA PRO A 279 27.75 -4.51 -33.86
C PRO A 279 28.00 -3.01 -33.79
N TYR A 280 29.07 -2.52 -34.34
CA TYR A 280 29.48 -1.09 -34.32
C TYR A 280 28.41 -0.14 -34.88
N ASN A 281 27.59 -0.60 -35.85
CA ASN A 281 26.49 0.17 -36.40
C ASN A 281 25.30 0.34 -35.43
N GLN A 282 25.33 -0.31 -34.26
CA GLN A 282 24.31 -0.26 -33.21
C GLN A 282 24.87 0.27 -31.89
N GLY A 283 25.81 1.20 -31.92
CA GLY A 283 26.45 1.78 -30.75
C GLY A 283 25.49 2.43 -29.74
N GLU A 284 24.27 2.78 -30.19
CA GLU A 284 23.19 3.27 -29.30
C GLU A 284 22.85 2.26 -28.21
N ILE A 285 22.86 0.95 -28.52
CA ILE A 285 22.59 -0.13 -27.55
C ILE A 285 23.66 -0.12 -26.45
N TYR A 286 24.94 0.04 -26.82
CA TYR A 286 26.01 0.11 -25.85
C TYR A 286 25.86 1.33 -24.93
N ASN A 287 25.51 2.50 -25.47
CA ASN A 287 25.30 3.71 -24.67
C ASN A 287 24.09 3.58 -23.74
N GLU A 288 22.99 2.98 -24.19
CA GLU A 288 21.82 2.71 -23.37
C GLU A 288 22.17 1.75 -22.22
N LEU A 289 22.86 0.64 -22.51
CA LEU A 289 23.27 -0.33 -21.48
C LEU A 289 24.30 0.27 -20.50
N LYS A 290 25.19 1.14 -20.96
CA LYS A 290 26.16 1.83 -20.11
C LYS A 290 25.49 2.74 -19.07
N THR A 291 24.36 3.33 -19.41
CA THR A 291 23.60 4.21 -18.50
C THR A 291 22.58 3.47 -17.62
N SER A 292 22.08 2.32 -18.10
CA SER A 292 20.94 1.63 -17.48
C SER A 292 21.25 0.24 -16.92
N SER A 293 22.49 -0.24 -17.08
CA SER A 293 22.92 -1.58 -16.66
C SER A 293 24.34 -1.58 -16.14
N LYS A 294 24.71 -2.60 -15.37
CA LYS A 294 26.08 -2.73 -14.87
C LYS A 294 26.92 -3.54 -15.83
N ILE A 295 27.79 -2.86 -16.59
CA ILE A 295 28.77 -3.51 -17.46
C ILE A 295 29.95 -3.99 -16.60
N LEU A 296 30.25 -5.29 -16.67
CA LEU A 296 31.33 -5.93 -15.92
C LEU A 296 32.65 -5.91 -16.70
N GLU A 297 32.56 -6.18 -18.02
CA GLU A 297 33.72 -6.18 -18.91
C GLU A 297 33.33 -5.63 -20.29
N THR A 298 34.23 -4.95 -20.96
CA THR A 298 34.06 -4.47 -22.35
C THR A 298 35.30 -4.78 -23.16
N LYS A 299 35.17 -5.39 -24.34
CA LYS A 299 36.22 -5.65 -25.30
C LYS A 299 35.77 -5.15 -26.68
N PHE A 300 36.60 -4.40 -27.32
CA PHE A 300 36.40 -3.92 -28.70
C PHE A 300 37.18 -4.85 -29.64
N LEU A 301 36.47 -5.65 -30.44
CA LEU A 301 37.03 -6.60 -31.39
C LEU A 301 36.58 -6.24 -32.82
N GLU A 302 37.16 -6.90 -33.82
CA GLU A 302 36.86 -6.59 -35.24
C GLU A 302 35.38 -6.78 -35.62
N ASP A 303 34.71 -7.73 -34.98
CA ASP A 303 33.31 -8.08 -35.20
C ASP A 303 32.32 -7.21 -34.41
N GLY A 304 32.79 -6.41 -33.44
CA GLY A 304 31.92 -5.54 -32.65
C GLY A 304 32.39 -5.32 -31.20
N ILE A 305 31.47 -4.81 -30.39
CA ILE A 305 31.68 -4.55 -28.95
C ILE A 305 31.21 -5.76 -28.17
N HIS A 306 32.12 -6.50 -27.58
CA HIS A 306 31.83 -7.59 -26.67
C HIS A 306 31.71 -7.06 -25.26
N ILE A 307 30.56 -7.26 -24.62
CA ILE A 307 30.33 -6.85 -23.24
C ILE A 307 29.86 -8.04 -22.39
N GLU A 308 30.35 -8.06 -21.15
CA GLU A 308 29.76 -8.87 -20.09
C GLU A 308 28.96 -7.92 -19.19
N VAL A 309 27.67 -8.14 -19.09
CA VAL A 309 26.74 -7.18 -18.48
C VAL A 309 25.69 -7.90 -17.62
N GLU A 310 25.33 -7.25 -16.51
CA GLU A 310 24.21 -7.64 -15.68
C GLU A 310 22.94 -6.97 -16.20
N LEU A 311 22.06 -7.76 -16.85
CA LEU A 311 20.79 -7.29 -17.40
C LEU A 311 19.63 -7.67 -16.49
N ASN A 312 18.64 -6.80 -16.40
CA ASN A 312 17.34 -7.17 -15.91
C ASN A 312 16.48 -7.86 -16.99
N ASP A 313 15.35 -8.44 -16.60
CA ASP A 313 14.43 -9.14 -17.51
C ASP A 313 14.04 -8.31 -18.75
N TYR A 314 13.87 -6.99 -18.57
CA TYR A 314 13.49 -6.10 -19.68
C TYR A 314 14.58 -6.02 -20.74
N PHE A 315 15.79 -5.66 -20.34
CA PHE A 315 16.90 -5.55 -21.27
C PHE A 315 17.32 -6.92 -21.83
N TYR A 316 17.18 -7.98 -21.03
CA TYR A 316 17.41 -9.34 -21.50
C TYR A 316 16.46 -9.69 -22.66
N GLN A 317 15.17 -9.42 -22.56
CA GLN A 317 14.20 -9.66 -23.62
C GLN A 317 14.41 -8.71 -24.81
N LYS A 318 14.66 -7.43 -24.55
CA LYS A 318 14.86 -6.40 -25.57
C LYS A 318 16.07 -6.72 -26.48
N TYR A 319 17.15 -7.18 -25.86
CA TYR A 319 18.42 -7.41 -26.57
C TYR A 319 18.82 -8.88 -26.69
N ARG A 320 17.85 -9.79 -26.56
CA ARG A 320 18.06 -11.25 -26.63
C ARG A 320 18.82 -11.69 -27.89
N LYS A 321 18.66 -10.97 -29.00
CA LYS A 321 19.33 -11.27 -30.29
C LYS A 321 20.85 -11.03 -30.26
N HIS A 322 21.34 -10.23 -29.32
CA HIS A 322 22.75 -9.89 -29.17
C HIS A 322 23.45 -10.73 -28.08
N ILE A 323 22.72 -11.59 -27.38
CA ILE A 323 23.23 -12.45 -26.29
C ILE A 323 23.73 -13.76 -26.89
N TYR A 324 24.92 -14.21 -26.42
CA TYR A 324 25.54 -15.46 -26.86
C TYR A 324 26.13 -16.24 -25.68
#